data_f7014190d25251c808adb589b6f84bff
#
_entry.id   f7014190d25251c808adb589b6f84bff
#
_cell.length_a   1.000
_cell.length_b   1.000
_cell.length_c   1.000
_cell.angle_alpha   90.00
_cell.angle_beta   90.00
_cell.angle_gamma   90.00
#
_symmetry.space_group_name_H-M   'P 1'
#
loop_
_entity.id
_entity.type
_entity.pdbx_description
1 polymer ?
#
loop_
_entity_poly.entity_id
_entity_poly.type
_entity_poly.pdbx_seq_one_letter_code
_entity_poly.pdbx_strand_id
1 'polypeptide(L)'
;MNSAPDLINFANRRLRLCRSERKRFKISPQIPLEIFLLLGAHGGSIPLSHIYEQIPATEKAIRLHLQGLLSNGSIVEQTSADDKRSKEIVFTQRGIEEFSAYVNDYKQFRLNEAAE
;
A
#
# COMPACT_ATOMS: atom_id res chain seq x y z
N MET A 1 -11.70 2.19 -15.37
CA MET A 1 -10.82 1.27 -14.62
C MET A 1 -9.37 1.70 -14.81
N ASN A 2 -8.58 1.70 -13.75
CA ASN A 2 -7.18 2.10 -13.84
C ASN A 2 -6.33 0.95 -14.37
N SER A 3 -5.41 1.28 -15.29
CA SER A 3 -4.42 0.30 -15.75
C SER A 3 -3.38 0.02 -14.65
N ALA A 4 -2.65 -1.09 -14.76
CA ALA A 4 -1.59 -1.40 -13.81
C ALA A 4 -0.51 -0.31 -13.77
N PRO A 5 -0.03 0.25 -14.90
CA PRO A 5 0.90 1.38 -14.86
C PRO A 5 0.34 2.60 -14.13
N ASP A 6 -0.95 2.90 -14.28
CA ASP A 6 -1.60 4.01 -13.57
C ASP A 6 -1.57 3.80 -12.07
N LEU A 7 -1.88 2.58 -11.63
CA LEU A 7 -1.86 2.24 -10.21
C LEU A 7 -0.44 2.35 -9.62
N ILE A 8 0.56 1.87 -10.34
CA ILE A 8 1.96 1.95 -9.92
C ILE A 8 2.40 3.41 -9.81
N ASN A 9 2.11 4.21 -10.81
CA ASN A 9 2.48 5.63 -10.81
C ASN A 9 1.79 6.40 -9.69
N PHE A 10 0.50 6.16 -9.49
CA PHE A 10 -0.26 6.76 -8.40
C PHE A 10 0.36 6.40 -7.05
N ALA A 11 0.62 5.10 -6.84
CA ALA A 11 1.16 4.62 -5.57
C ALA A 11 2.51 5.25 -5.26
N ASN A 12 3.40 5.34 -6.24
CA ASN A 12 4.71 5.96 -6.05
C ASN A 12 4.61 7.43 -5.67
N ARG A 13 3.75 8.18 -6.35
CA ARG A 13 3.54 9.61 -6.06
C ARG A 13 2.91 9.82 -4.69
N ARG A 14 1.92 9.00 -4.34
CA ARG A 14 1.25 9.12 -3.05
C ARG A 14 2.17 8.76 -1.89
N LEU A 15 3.05 7.76 -2.07
CA LEU A 15 4.07 7.40 -1.07
C LEU A 15 5.03 8.57 -0.82
N ARG A 16 5.47 9.24 -1.88
CA ARG A 16 6.35 10.41 -1.73
C ARG A 16 5.66 11.51 -0.94
N LEU A 17 4.38 11.72 -1.19
CA LEU A 17 3.60 12.71 -0.45
C LEU A 17 3.47 12.32 1.02
N CYS A 18 3.18 11.06 1.31
CA CYS A 18 3.12 10.56 2.70
C CYS A 18 4.43 10.82 3.45
N ARG A 19 5.55 10.56 2.79
CA ARG A 19 6.87 10.77 3.39
C ARG A 19 7.15 12.25 3.64
N SER A 20 6.76 13.11 2.71
CA SER A 20 6.89 14.56 2.83
C SER A 20 6.04 15.11 3.97
N GLU A 21 4.78 14.68 4.04
CA GLU A 21 3.87 15.06 5.11
C GLU A 21 4.40 14.64 6.47
N ARG A 22 4.89 13.41 6.58
CA ARG A 22 5.45 12.87 7.81
C ARG A 22 6.65 13.68 8.28
N LYS A 23 7.55 14.01 7.35
CA LYS A 23 8.75 14.80 7.65
C LYS A 23 8.39 16.24 8.04
N ARG A 24 7.47 16.84 7.30
CA ARG A 24 7.09 18.25 7.48
C ARG A 24 6.24 18.50 8.71
N PHE A 25 5.28 17.63 8.95
CA PHE A 25 4.30 17.80 10.02
C PHE A 25 4.52 16.87 11.21
N LYS A 26 5.53 16.00 11.12
CA LYS A 26 5.90 15.04 12.18
C LYS A 26 4.73 14.15 12.59
N ILE A 27 3.94 13.72 11.61
CA ILE A 27 2.81 12.81 11.84
C ILE A 27 3.27 11.36 11.79
N SER A 28 2.51 10.50 12.46
CA SER A 28 2.76 9.07 12.43
C SER A 28 2.40 8.47 11.07
N PRO A 29 3.08 7.39 10.65
CA PRO A 29 2.72 6.72 9.41
C PRO A 29 1.30 6.15 9.46
N GLN A 30 0.60 6.23 8.33
CA GLN A 30 -0.72 5.61 8.16
C GLN A 30 -0.48 4.19 7.66
N ILE A 31 -0.25 3.26 8.58
CA ILE A 31 0.27 1.93 8.25
C ILE A 31 -0.56 1.18 7.22
N PRO A 32 -1.89 1.02 7.37
CA PRO A 32 -2.67 0.30 6.35
C PRO A 32 -2.60 0.94 4.98
N LEU A 33 -2.70 2.27 4.90
CA LEU A 33 -2.60 2.99 3.64
C LEU A 33 -1.23 2.77 3.00
N GLU A 34 -0.17 2.89 3.77
CA GLU A 34 1.19 2.75 3.22
C GLU A 34 1.49 1.31 2.78
N ILE A 35 0.90 0.30 3.43
CA ILE A 35 0.99 -1.10 2.96
C ILE A 35 0.34 -1.22 1.57
N PHE A 36 -0.88 -0.69 1.40
CA PHE A 36 -1.55 -0.70 0.10
C PHE A 36 -0.76 0.04 -0.97
N LEU A 37 -0.20 1.20 -0.62
CA LEU A 37 0.60 1.98 -1.56
C LEU A 37 1.89 1.26 -1.96
N LEU A 38 2.56 0.61 -1.01
CA LEU A 38 3.75 -0.19 -1.31
C LEU A 38 3.42 -1.36 -2.23
N LEU A 39 2.32 -2.06 -1.96
CA LEU A 39 1.85 -3.13 -2.84
C LEU A 39 1.53 -2.59 -4.23
N GLY A 40 0.81 -1.47 -4.32
CA GLY A 40 0.49 -0.86 -5.59
C GLY A 40 1.72 -0.44 -6.36
N ALA A 41 2.70 0.15 -5.69
CA ALA A 41 3.95 0.61 -6.30
C ALA A 41 4.78 -0.56 -6.85
N HIS A 42 4.66 -1.74 -6.24
CA HIS A 42 5.41 -2.94 -6.62
C HIS A 42 4.60 -3.88 -7.53
N GLY A 43 3.47 -3.43 -8.04
CA GLY A 43 2.69 -4.23 -8.98
C GLY A 43 1.84 -5.33 -8.33
N GLY A 44 1.61 -5.25 -7.02
CA GLY A 44 0.70 -6.14 -6.31
C GLY A 44 1.35 -7.22 -5.45
N SER A 45 2.68 -7.28 -5.43
CA SER A 45 3.42 -8.25 -4.63
C SER A 45 4.70 -7.60 -4.08
N ILE A 46 4.99 -7.81 -2.81
CA ILE A 46 6.17 -7.20 -2.17
C ILE A 46 6.72 -8.16 -1.10
N PRO A 47 8.05 -8.30 -1.00
CA PRO A 47 8.62 -9.05 0.12
C PRO A 47 8.22 -8.45 1.46
N LEU A 48 7.88 -9.31 2.41
CA LEU A 48 7.49 -8.86 3.75
C LEU A 48 8.56 -7.99 4.40
N SER A 49 9.83 -8.32 4.20
CA SER A 49 10.95 -7.56 4.72
C SER A 49 10.95 -6.11 4.26
N HIS A 50 10.54 -5.85 3.01
CA HIS A 50 10.46 -4.50 2.46
C HIS A 50 9.41 -3.66 3.19
N ILE A 51 8.29 -4.28 3.57
CA ILE A 51 7.26 -3.57 4.33
C ILE A 51 7.84 -3.07 5.64
N TYR A 52 8.55 -3.94 6.36
CA TYR A 52 9.19 -3.56 7.63
C TYR A 52 10.28 -2.51 7.45
N GLU A 53 10.99 -2.53 6.34
CA GLU A 53 12.05 -1.55 6.05
C GLU A 53 11.50 -0.18 5.64
N GLN A 54 10.40 -0.16 4.90
CA GLN A 54 9.89 1.06 4.27
C GLN A 54 8.94 1.87 5.14
N ILE A 55 8.29 1.24 6.11
CA ILE A 55 7.35 1.94 6.99
C ILE A 55 8.02 2.19 8.34
N PRO A 56 8.21 3.46 8.74
CA PRO A 56 8.88 3.80 10.00
C PRO A 56 7.95 3.62 11.21
N ALA A 57 7.65 2.38 11.53
CA ALA A 57 6.82 1.98 12.66
C ALA A 57 7.41 0.71 13.28
N THR A 58 6.93 0.35 14.47
CA THR A 58 7.40 -0.88 15.12
C THR A 58 6.92 -2.10 14.34
N GLU A 59 7.72 -3.17 14.38
CA GLU A 59 7.33 -4.44 13.79
C GLU A 59 5.98 -4.91 14.31
N LYS A 60 5.76 -4.74 15.62
CA LYS A 60 4.51 -5.14 16.25
C LYS A 60 3.31 -4.39 15.65
N ALA A 61 3.42 -3.08 15.46
CA ALA A 61 2.34 -2.28 14.87
C ALA A 61 2.07 -2.68 13.43
N ILE A 62 3.13 -2.87 12.63
CA ILE A 62 2.99 -3.30 11.24
C ILE A 62 2.33 -4.68 11.17
N ARG A 63 2.78 -5.61 12.01
CA ARG A 63 2.23 -6.98 12.04
C ARG A 63 0.75 -6.97 12.38
N LEU A 64 0.34 -6.13 13.33
CA LEU A 64 -1.06 -6.02 13.72
C LEU A 64 -1.94 -5.60 12.53
N HIS A 65 -1.50 -4.59 11.79
CA HIS A 65 -2.24 -4.13 10.61
C HIS A 65 -2.21 -5.14 9.47
N LEU A 66 -1.09 -5.83 9.27
CA LEU A 66 -1.02 -6.92 8.29
C LEU A 66 -2.02 -8.04 8.62
N GLN A 67 -2.12 -8.41 9.89
CA GLN A 67 -3.09 -9.43 10.32
C GLN A 67 -4.53 -9.01 10.02
N GLY A 68 -4.85 -7.72 10.21
CA GLY A 68 -6.17 -7.20 9.86
C GLY A 68 -6.46 -7.32 8.37
N LEU A 69 -5.49 -6.96 7.54
CA LEU A 69 -5.63 -7.04 6.08
C LEU A 69 -5.72 -8.50 5.59
N LEU A 70 -4.98 -9.41 6.22
CA LEU A 70 -5.08 -10.84 5.94
C LEU A 70 -6.47 -11.37 6.31
N SER A 71 -6.98 -10.98 7.48
CA SER A 71 -8.27 -11.43 7.98
C SER A 71 -9.42 -10.95 7.10
N ASN A 72 -9.36 -9.73 6.55
CA ASN A 72 -10.44 -9.22 5.71
C ASN A 72 -10.32 -9.67 4.25
N GLY A 73 -9.27 -10.39 3.89
CA GLY A 73 -9.09 -10.94 2.55
C GLY A 73 -8.50 -10.00 1.52
N SER A 74 -7.97 -8.85 1.93
CA SER A 74 -7.35 -7.89 1.00
C SER A 74 -5.99 -8.35 0.50
N ILE A 75 -5.27 -9.09 1.31
CA ILE A 75 -3.94 -9.61 0.99
C ILE A 75 -3.83 -11.08 1.40
N VAL A 76 -2.86 -11.74 0.81
CA VAL A 76 -2.43 -13.09 1.24
C VAL A 76 -0.93 -13.09 1.44
N GLU A 77 -0.46 -13.99 2.27
CA GLU A 77 0.95 -14.24 2.45
C GLU A 77 1.31 -15.53 1.74
N GLN A 78 2.41 -15.50 0.99
CA GLN A 78 2.89 -16.70 0.32
C GLN A 78 4.41 -16.77 0.40
N THR A 79 4.94 -17.97 0.22
CA THR A 79 6.38 -18.19 0.19
C THR A 79 6.92 -17.69 -1.16
N SER A 80 8.06 -17.01 -1.13
CA SER A 80 8.70 -16.53 -2.36
C SER A 80 9.08 -17.71 -3.25
N ALA A 81 8.86 -17.56 -4.57
CA ALA A 81 9.25 -18.56 -5.56
C ALA A 81 10.77 -18.77 -5.59
N ASP A 82 11.54 -17.71 -5.35
CA ASP A 82 13.01 -17.73 -5.43
C ASP A 82 13.68 -18.16 -4.13
N ASP A 83 13.02 -17.93 -2.98
CA ASP A 83 13.57 -18.27 -1.68
C ASP A 83 12.46 -18.72 -0.74
N LYS A 84 12.44 -20.00 -0.45
CA LYS A 84 11.42 -20.62 0.42
C LYS A 84 11.42 -20.10 1.85
N ARG A 85 12.49 -19.40 2.26
CA ARG A 85 12.57 -18.79 3.61
C ARG A 85 11.92 -17.40 3.64
N SER A 86 11.75 -16.79 2.48
CA SER A 86 11.20 -15.46 2.36
C SER A 86 9.69 -15.51 2.16
N LYS A 87 9.01 -14.55 2.77
CA LYS A 87 7.56 -14.38 2.63
C LYS A 87 7.27 -13.18 1.75
N GLU A 88 6.24 -13.30 0.95
CA GLU A 88 5.72 -12.21 0.13
C GLU A 88 4.29 -11.90 0.54
N ILE A 89 3.96 -10.62 0.50
CA ILE A 89 2.59 -10.15 0.67
C ILE A 89 2.07 -9.81 -0.71
N VAL A 90 0.87 -10.31 -1.03
CA VAL A 90 0.30 -10.20 -2.37
C VAL A 90 -1.14 -9.72 -2.26
N PHE A 91 -1.53 -8.77 -3.12
CA PHE A 91 -2.93 -8.38 -3.24
C PHE A 91 -3.76 -9.57 -3.69
N THR A 92 -4.91 -9.76 -3.05
CA THR A 92 -5.98 -10.59 -3.60
C THR A 92 -6.73 -9.76 -4.66
N GLN A 93 -7.65 -10.39 -5.39
CA GLN A 93 -8.55 -9.66 -6.28
C GLN A 93 -9.31 -8.59 -5.50
N ARG A 94 -9.78 -8.92 -4.31
CA ARG A 94 -10.44 -7.97 -3.42
C ARG A 94 -9.53 -6.77 -3.08
N GLY A 95 -8.27 -7.04 -2.77
CA GLY A 95 -7.29 -5.99 -2.47
C GLY A 95 -7.06 -5.06 -3.66
N ILE A 96 -6.95 -5.62 -4.85
CA ILE A 96 -6.80 -4.84 -6.09
C ILE A 96 -8.03 -3.94 -6.30
N GLU A 97 -9.22 -4.49 -6.12
CA GLU A 97 -10.47 -3.73 -6.27
C GLU A 97 -10.58 -2.61 -5.24
N GLU A 98 -10.23 -2.89 -3.99
CA GLU A 98 -10.23 -1.88 -2.93
C GLU A 98 -9.23 -0.75 -3.24
N PHE A 99 -8.03 -1.12 -3.69
CA PHE A 99 -7.01 -0.14 -4.04
C PHE A 99 -7.44 0.70 -5.25
N SER A 100 -7.97 0.06 -6.27
CA SER A 100 -8.47 0.77 -7.45
C SER A 100 -9.60 1.74 -7.09
N ALA A 101 -10.51 1.33 -6.23
CA ALA A 101 -11.59 2.19 -5.74
C ALA A 101 -11.03 3.40 -4.98
N TYR A 102 -10.05 3.18 -4.13
CA TYR A 102 -9.39 4.27 -3.41
C TYR A 102 -8.73 5.26 -4.38
N VAL A 103 -8.03 4.76 -5.40
CA VAL A 103 -7.39 5.61 -6.41
C VAL A 103 -8.42 6.45 -7.15
N ASN A 104 -9.55 5.84 -7.53
CA ASN A 104 -10.64 6.57 -8.20
C ASN A 104 -11.25 7.65 -7.30
N ASP A 105 -11.49 7.33 -6.04
CA ASP A 105 -12.01 8.29 -5.06
C ASP A 105 -11.05 9.46 -4.88
N TYR A 106 -9.78 9.20 -4.78
CA TYR A 106 -8.75 10.23 -4.63
C TYR A 106 -8.71 11.14 -5.86
N LYS A 107 -8.74 10.56 -7.06
CA LYS A 107 -8.74 11.34 -8.31
C LYS A 107 -10.00 12.20 -8.42
N GLN A 108 -11.14 11.66 -8.06
CA GLN A 108 -12.41 12.38 -8.09
C GLN A 108 -12.41 13.55 -7.10
N PHE A 109 -11.90 13.31 -5.90
CA PHE A 109 -11.75 14.36 -4.89
C PHE A 109 -10.87 15.51 -5.41
N ARG A 110 -9.75 15.19 -6.04
CA ARG A 110 -8.84 16.19 -6.61
C ARG A 110 -9.49 17.00 -7.73
N LEU A 111 -10.28 16.34 -8.58
CA LEU A 111 -11.01 17.03 -9.65
C LEU A 111 -12.04 18.00 -9.08
N ASN A 112 -12.76 17.59 -8.05
CA ASN A 112 -13.76 18.46 -7.40
C ASN A 112 -13.09 19.67 -6.74
N GLU A 113 -11.94 19.49 -6.10
CA GLU A 113 -11.16 20.60 -5.54
C GLU A 113 -10.74 21.59 -6.64
N ALA A 114 -10.28 21.08 -7.76
CA ALA A 114 -9.85 21.93 -8.87
C ALA A 114 -10.99 22.71 -9.50
N ALA A 115 -12.22 22.18 -9.42
CA ALA A 115 -13.41 22.84 -9.96
C ALA A 115 -13.92 23.98 -9.06
N GLU A 116 -13.56 23.96 -7.81
CA GLU A 116 -13.93 25.01 -6.85
C GLU A 116 -12.99 26.21 -6.95
#